data_9ba812dffea42b9a31bd7767898364b1
#
_entry.id   9ba812dffea42b9a31bd7767898364b1
#
_cell.length_a   1.000
_cell.length_b   1.000
_cell.length_c   1.000
_cell.angle_alpha   90.00
_cell.angle_beta   90.00
_cell.angle_gamma   90.00
#
_symmetry.space_group_name_H-M   'P 1'
#
loop_
_entity.id
_entity.type
_entity.pdbx_description
1 polymer ?
#
loop_
_entity_poly.entity_id
_entity_poly.type
_entity_poly.pdbx_seq_one_letter_code
_entity_poly.pdbx_strand_id
1 'polypeptide(L)'
;MKKRVFSTALISMFVLQSVPVFAAEYEATAYDVEVADALKVPFSGSAEGYFEGGLVTGFGSAVTFRGYDAEGNPQFYAVTDRGPNADAPRYDRNGTTNEAKIFPCPDFVPSIGVVTVTSEGARVSEAITLKDAQGNEISGLPLEAGLIGSTGEKALDMEMNEIGYDADGLDTEGIAVDADGNFWLCDEYGPFLVKVDADGTLLEKYAPGDGLPEILQYRIPNRGFEGLTITPSGTVLASVQSVLDVNGETQKTACFTRIVALDPVTKETKMYAYPVDLSQYSSPANCKIGDIYAIDDHTLLLIEQGKLADGTMSNRIYRVDLSTAEDISNLTYEGSALEYAPAEALQDIGFAQKELLLDLRAYGWTAEKAEGICMTDKGEIVVINDNDFGIVTVTTDANGVDTDITDYVYNAETKTFSKDGVAEQVSVSIGENTEPAQIWIFREKTQEPAVYISVRQAALMAAEAGNPVSIAFDSASDTVHLTSGETYAATGTQVEQQPLASVGSVSAWRLILDGNEVDIPVYHVNGYTYVEQAELEAATGWKLA
;
A
#
# COMPACT_ATOMS: atom_id res chain seq x y z
N MET A 1 62.97 17.16 4.37
CA MET A 1 62.27 16.56 5.53
C MET A 1 60.93 17.27 5.70
N LYS A 2 59.82 16.66 5.22
CA LYS A 2 58.44 17.19 5.41
C LYS A 2 57.78 16.38 6.54
N LYS A 3 57.47 17.07 7.63
CA LYS A 3 56.72 16.47 8.77
C LYS A 3 55.28 16.29 8.34
N ARG A 4 54.79 15.04 8.39
CA ARG A 4 53.35 14.71 8.32
C ARG A 4 52.74 14.91 9.72
N VAL A 5 51.77 15.80 9.81
CA VAL A 5 50.90 15.94 10.98
C VAL A 5 49.75 14.97 10.79
N PHE A 6 49.64 13.98 11.66
CA PHE A 6 48.46 13.14 11.76
C PHE A 6 47.42 13.88 12.60
N SER A 7 46.30 14.26 11.97
CA SER A 7 45.15 14.77 12.69
C SER A 7 44.29 13.55 13.05
N THR A 8 44.16 13.29 14.35
CA THR A 8 43.28 12.24 14.89
C THR A 8 41.88 12.86 14.98
N ALA A 9 41.02 12.52 14.06
CA ALA A 9 39.61 12.84 14.16
C ALA A 9 38.96 11.95 15.22
N LEU A 10 38.50 12.55 16.29
CA LEU A 10 37.63 11.90 17.29
C LEU A 10 36.25 11.75 16.64
N ILE A 11 35.90 10.53 16.28
CA ILE A 11 34.53 10.18 15.88
C ILE A 11 33.74 10.09 17.17
N SER A 12 32.98 11.12 17.48
CA SER A 12 31.94 11.07 18.51
C SER A 12 30.80 10.23 17.98
N MET A 13 30.75 8.98 18.41
CA MET A 13 29.63 8.09 18.17
C MET A 13 28.47 8.61 19.04
N PHE A 14 27.56 9.38 18.45
CA PHE A 14 26.26 9.64 19.05
C PHE A 14 25.49 8.32 19.01
N VAL A 15 25.46 7.62 20.14
CA VAL A 15 24.46 6.57 20.37
C VAL A 15 23.15 7.31 20.58
N LEU A 16 22.36 7.43 19.51
CA LEU A 16 20.94 7.70 19.63
C LEU A 16 20.35 6.53 20.41
N GLN A 17 20.06 6.73 21.68
CA GLN A 17 19.18 5.85 22.42
C GLN A 17 17.81 5.96 21.73
N SER A 18 17.48 4.97 20.95
CA SER A 18 16.11 4.77 20.47
C SER A 18 15.24 4.56 21.70
N VAL A 19 14.46 5.55 22.06
CA VAL A 19 13.26 5.34 22.89
C VAL A 19 12.43 4.34 22.07
N PRO A 20 12.00 3.19 22.62
CA PRO A 20 11.09 2.33 21.92
C PRO A 20 9.81 3.15 21.69
N VAL A 21 9.61 3.62 20.48
CA VAL A 21 8.29 4.03 20.01
C VAL A 21 7.53 2.72 19.91
N PHE A 22 6.63 2.46 20.85
CA PHE A 22 5.69 1.38 20.69
C PHE A 22 4.95 1.64 19.39
N ALA A 23 5.14 0.77 18.41
CA ALA A 23 4.37 0.83 17.17
C ALA A 23 2.89 0.79 17.54
N ALA A 24 2.09 1.69 17.00
CA ALA A 24 0.64 1.69 17.21
C ALA A 24 0.11 0.29 16.87
N GLU A 25 -0.65 -0.30 17.78
CA GLU A 25 -1.26 -1.62 17.56
C GLU A 25 -2.64 -1.39 16.93
N TYR A 26 -2.93 -2.10 15.85
CA TYR A 26 -4.20 -1.98 15.13
C TYR A 26 -5.08 -3.21 15.33
N GLU A 27 -6.37 -3.00 15.32
CA GLU A 27 -7.38 -4.04 15.11
C GLU A 27 -7.82 -3.98 13.66
N ALA A 28 -7.72 -5.12 12.95
CA ALA A 28 -8.09 -5.23 11.55
C ALA A 28 -9.39 -6.01 11.39
N THR A 29 -10.27 -5.52 10.53
CA THR A 29 -11.49 -6.22 10.13
C THR A 29 -11.56 -6.26 8.61
N ALA A 30 -11.66 -7.46 8.03
CA ALA A 30 -11.86 -7.69 6.61
C ALA A 30 -13.34 -7.90 6.31
N TYR A 31 -13.82 -7.33 5.21
CA TYR A 31 -15.17 -7.50 4.69
C TYR A 31 -15.06 -7.92 3.22
N ASP A 32 -15.71 -9.03 2.86
CA ASP A 32 -15.86 -9.41 1.46
C ASP A 32 -16.77 -8.40 0.76
N VAL A 33 -16.39 -8.00 -0.46
CA VAL A 33 -17.11 -6.99 -1.25
C VAL A 33 -18.04 -7.69 -2.23
N GLU A 34 -19.33 -7.58 -2.00
CA GLU A 34 -20.37 -8.04 -2.93
C GLU A 34 -20.70 -6.96 -3.95
N VAL A 35 -20.88 -7.35 -5.20
CA VAL A 35 -21.31 -6.46 -6.29
C VAL A 35 -22.74 -6.81 -6.66
N ALA A 36 -23.61 -5.79 -6.78
CA ALA A 36 -24.99 -5.99 -7.20
C ALA A 36 -25.05 -6.59 -8.61
N ASP A 37 -25.99 -7.54 -8.84
CA ASP A 37 -26.13 -8.24 -10.13
C ASP A 37 -26.27 -7.29 -11.33
N ALA A 38 -26.86 -6.11 -11.14
CA ALA A 38 -27.02 -5.11 -12.18
C ALA A 38 -25.69 -4.45 -12.62
N LEU A 39 -24.63 -4.61 -11.84
CA LEU A 39 -23.31 -4.08 -12.10
C LEU A 39 -22.33 -5.15 -12.60
N LYS A 40 -22.74 -6.41 -12.70
CA LYS A 40 -21.91 -7.46 -13.30
C LYS A 40 -21.67 -7.18 -14.78
N VAL A 41 -20.46 -7.50 -15.24
CA VAL A 41 -20.07 -7.34 -16.64
C VAL A 41 -20.67 -8.49 -17.45
N PRO A 42 -21.52 -8.22 -18.46
CA PRO A 42 -22.05 -9.28 -19.32
C PRO A 42 -20.91 -10.05 -19.99
N PHE A 43 -20.92 -11.35 -19.86
CA PHE A 43 -19.92 -12.22 -20.48
C PHE A 43 -20.57 -13.36 -21.23
N SER A 44 -20.04 -13.66 -22.41
CA SER A 44 -20.45 -14.81 -23.24
C SER A 44 -19.21 -15.45 -23.85
N GLY A 45 -19.09 -16.77 -23.77
CA GLY A 45 -17.96 -17.49 -24.32
C GLY A 45 -17.86 -18.92 -23.80
N SER A 46 -16.80 -19.62 -24.13
CA SER A 46 -16.61 -21.03 -23.75
C SER A 46 -16.52 -21.24 -22.22
N ALA A 47 -16.13 -20.18 -21.47
CA ALA A 47 -16.02 -20.18 -20.03
C ALA A 47 -17.28 -19.65 -19.30
N GLU A 48 -18.36 -19.29 -20.02
CA GLU A 48 -19.59 -18.70 -19.46
C GLU A 48 -20.16 -19.53 -18.30
N GLY A 49 -20.01 -20.85 -18.32
CA GLY A 49 -20.49 -21.74 -17.27
C GLY A 49 -19.82 -21.54 -15.88
N TYR A 50 -18.68 -20.87 -15.82
CA TYR A 50 -18.03 -20.49 -14.55
C TYR A 50 -18.54 -19.16 -13.97
N PHE A 51 -19.19 -18.31 -14.80
CA PHE A 51 -19.54 -16.94 -14.46
C PHE A 51 -21.05 -16.72 -14.61
N GLU A 52 -21.83 -17.34 -13.73
CA GLU A 52 -23.30 -17.24 -13.77
C GLU A 52 -23.74 -15.77 -13.58
N GLY A 53 -24.45 -15.25 -14.59
CA GLY A 53 -24.93 -13.86 -14.59
C GLY A 53 -23.90 -12.81 -15.02
N GLY A 54 -22.69 -13.20 -15.45
CA GLY A 54 -21.60 -12.32 -15.89
C GLY A 54 -20.42 -12.29 -14.92
N LEU A 55 -19.34 -11.59 -15.31
CA LEU A 55 -18.15 -11.40 -14.45
C LEU A 55 -18.47 -10.41 -13.33
N VAL A 56 -17.93 -10.67 -12.14
CA VAL A 56 -18.04 -9.73 -11.03
C VAL A 56 -17.15 -8.52 -11.29
N THR A 57 -17.71 -7.32 -11.25
CA THR A 57 -16.94 -6.10 -11.51
C THR A 57 -15.94 -5.85 -10.38
N GLY A 58 -14.67 -5.66 -10.74
CA GLY A 58 -13.56 -5.43 -9.83
C GLY A 58 -13.46 -3.96 -9.41
N PHE A 59 -14.03 -3.58 -8.27
CA PHE A 59 -13.87 -2.25 -7.68
C PHE A 59 -12.74 -2.28 -6.65
N GLY A 60 -11.53 -2.57 -7.07
CA GLY A 60 -10.39 -2.83 -6.20
C GLY A 60 -9.13 -2.01 -6.45
N SER A 61 -9.07 -1.25 -7.55
CA SER A 61 -7.86 -0.54 -7.97
C SER A 61 -7.58 0.74 -7.19
N ALA A 62 -8.58 1.38 -6.59
CA ALA A 62 -8.38 2.48 -5.64
C ALA A 62 -9.61 2.70 -4.77
N VAL A 63 -9.42 3.41 -3.64
CA VAL A 63 -10.51 3.73 -2.71
C VAL A 63 -10.35 5.12 -2.10
N THR A 64 -11.46 5.86 -1.94
CA THR A 64 -11.48 7.12 -1.18
C THR A 64 -12.73 7.23 -0.33
N PHE A 65 -12.63 7.86 0.85
CA PHE A 65 -13.73 7.98 1.78
C PHE A 65 -14.78 8.99 1.27
N ARG A 66 -16.05 8.54 1.18
CA ARG A 66 -17.19 9.36 0.78
C ARG A 66 -17.91 10.03 1.95
N GLY A 67 -17.97 9.35 3.10
CA GLY A 67 -18.77 9.76 4.25
C GLY A 67 -19.57 8.60 4.82
N TYR A 68 -20.76 8.90 5.35
CA TYR A 68 -21.66 7.89 5.95
C TYR A 68 -23.03 7.97 5.29
N ASP A 69 -23.70 6.82 5.19
CA ASP A 69 -25.12 6.77 4.82
C ASP A 69 -26.03 7.28 5.95
N ALA A 70 -27.35 7.24 5.72
CA ALA A 70 -28.33 7.72 6.69
C ALA A 70 -28.39 6.86 7.97
N GLU A 71 -27.94 5.62 7.90
CA GLU A 71 -27.84 4.65 8.99
C GLU A 71 -26.51 4.75 9.76
N GLY A 72 -25.55 5.53 9.25
CA GLY A 72 -24.22 5.75 9.84
C GLY A 72 -23.17 4.72 9.39
N ASN A 73 -23.44 3.96 8.32
CA ASN A 73 -22.46 3.05 7.73
C ASN A 73 -21.46 3.83 6.86
N PRO A 74 -20.15 3.55 6.95
CA PRO A 74 -19.17 4.22 6.11
C PRO A 74 -19.35 3.83 4.64
N GLN A 75 -19.23 4.84 3.79
CA GLN A 75 -19.28 4.73 2.35
C GLN A 75 -17.97 5.20 1.72
N PHE A 76 -17.59 4.54 0.63
CA PHE A 76 -16.39 4.82 -0.11
C PHE A 76 -16.69 4.89 -1.60
N TYR A 77 -15.95 5.71 -2.33
CA TYR A 77 -15.81 5.56 -3.77
C TYR A 77 -14.64 4.62 -4.04
N ALA A 78 -14.84 3.68 -4.94
CA ALA A 78 -13.81 2.75 -5.41
C ALA A 78 -13.84 2.65 -6.92
N VAL A 79 -12.68 2.51 -7.58
CA VAL A 79 -12.61 2.43 -9.04
C VAL A 79 -12.31 1.03 -9.53
N THR A 80 -12.71 0.77 -10.76
CA THR A 80 -12.22 -0.37 -11.53
C THR A 80 -10.97 0.04 -12.29
N ASP A 81 -10.11 -0.92 -12.66
CA ASP A 81 -9.08 -0.76 -13.66
C ASP A 81 -9.69 -0.71 -15.09
N ARG A 82 -8.89 -1.04 -16.11
CA ARG A 82 -9.29 -1.16 -17.52
C ARG A 82 -10.38 -2.22 -17.80
N GLY A 83 -10.74 -3.03 -16.83
CA GLY A 83 -11.74 -4.07 -16.95
C GLY A 83 -11.19 -5.48 -17.09
N PRO A 84 -12.08 -6.47 -17.26
CA PRO A 84 -11.68 -7.86 -17.35
C PRO A 84 -10.61 -8.06 -18.42
N ASN A 85 -9.43 -8.49 -17.99
CA ASN A 85 -8.32 -8.78 -18.87
C ASN A 85 -7.59 -10.04 -18.40
N ALA A 86 -6.95 -10.74 -19.32
CA ALA A 86 -6.25 -11.99 -19.04
C ALA A 86 -4.90 -11.99 -19.76
N ASP A 87 -3.94 -12.75 -19.21
CA ASP A 87 -2.62 -12.89 -19.82
C ASP A 87 -2.74 -13.50 -21.20
N ALA A 88 -1.94 -13.00 -22.14
CA ALA A 88 -1.84 -13.44 -23.51
C ALA A 88 -0.42 -13.91 -23.84
N PRO A 89 -0.25 -14.72 -24.91
CA PRO A 89 1.08 -14.94 -25.46
C PRO A 89 1.61 -13.65 -26.08
N ARG A 90 2.90 -13.51 -26.21
CA ARG A 90 3.44 -12.46 -27.07
C ARG A 90 2.92 -12.61 -28.49
N TYR A 91 2.48 -11.52 -29.06
CA TYR A 91 1.80 -11.52 -30.36
C TYR A 91 2.76 -11.16 -31.48
N ASP A 92 3.01 -12.11 -32.39
CA ASP A 92 3.85 -11.91 -33.58
C ASP A 92 2.98 -11.69 -34.81
N ARG A 93 3.18 -10.55 -35.46
CA ARG A 93 2.57 -10.23 -36.74
C ARG A 93 3.61 -9.67 -37.70
N ASN A 94 3.74 -10.32 -38.87
CA ASN A 94 4.76 -9.95 -39.88
C ASN A 94 6.19 -9.93 -39.34
N GLY A 95 6.54 -10.80 -38.39
CA GLY A 95 7.87 -10.85 -37.76
C GLY A 95 8.14 -9.76 -36.73
N THR A 96 7.11 -9.04 -36.31
CA THR A 96 7.17 -8.08 -35.18
C THR A 96 6.40 -8.65 -34.01
N THR A 97 7.11 -8.91 -32.91
CA THR A 97 6.54 -9.46 -31.69
C THR A 97 6.27 -8.32 -30.70
N ASN A 98 5.06 -8.26 -30.17
CA ASN A 98 4.61 -7.29 -29.15
C ASN A 98 4.09 -8.03 -27.91
N GLU A 99 4.09 -7.37 -26.77
CA GLU A 99 3.30 -7.79 -25.63
C GLU A 99 1.80 -7.69 -25.96
N ALA A 100 0.98 -8.48 -25.31
CA ALA A 100 -0.45 -8.52 -25.57
C ALA A 100 -1.25 -8.86 -24.30
N LYS A 101 -2.53 -8.52 -24.32
CA LYS A 101 -3.53 -8.93 -23.33
C LYS A 101 -4.82 -9.36 -24.01
N ILE A 102 -5.50 -10.33 -23.41
CA ILE A 102 -6.83 -10.76 -23.83
C ILE A 102 -7.86 -9.91 -23.09
N PHE A 103 -8.80 -9.32 -23.81
CA PHE A 103 -9.93 -8.56 -23.27
C PHE A 103 -11.23 -9.33 -23.57
N PRO A 104 -11.71 -10.17 -22.62
CA PRO A 104 -12.93 -10.95 -22.83
C PRO A 104 -14.21 -10.09 -22.91
N CYS A 105 -14.14 -8.85 -22.40
CA CYS A 105 -15.24 -7.87 -22.43
C CYS A 105 -14.73 -6.53 -22.97
N PRO A 106 -14.44 -6.40 -24.28
CA PRO A 106 -13.79 -5.21 -24.84
C PRO A 106 -14.64 -3.93 -24.76
N ASP A 107 -15.96 -4.07 -24.57
CA ASP A 107 -16.89 -2.95 -24.41
C ASP A 107 -17.03 -2.52 -22.93
N PHE A 108 -16.18 -3.03 -22.04
CA PHE A 108 -16.17 -2.62 -20.64
C PHE A 108 -15.81 -1.13 -20.49
N VAL A 109 -16.54 -0.44 -19.61
CA VAL A 109 -16.36 0.97 -19.32
C VAL A 109 -15.85 1.10 -17.89
N PRO A 110 -14.62 1.59 -17.65
CA PRO A 110 -14.12 1.90 -16.32
C PRO A 110 -15.11 2.76 -15.52
N SER A 111 -15.26 2.47 -14.24
CA SER A 111 -16.35 3.03 -13.45
C SER A 111 -15.94 3.32 -12.01
N ILE A 112 -16.65 4.25 -11.39
CA ILE A 112 -16.52 4.60 -9.97
C ILE A 112 -17.71 4.00 -9.23
N GLY A 113 -17.46 3.01 -8.38
CA GLY A 113 -18.48 2.36 -7.54
C GLY A 113 -18.66 3.03 -6.19
N VAL A 114 -19.83 2.86 -5.59
CA VAL A 114 -20.11 3.23 -4.20
C VAL A 114 -20.12 1.98 -3.35
N VAL A 115 -19.10 1.82 -2.51
CA VAL A 115 -18.98 0.72 -1.54
C VAL A 115 -19.58 1.18 -0.21
N THR A 116 -20.56 0.44 0.32
CA THR A 116 -21.10 0.65 1.68
C THR A 116 -20.68 -0.52 2.55
N VAL A 117 -20.07 -0.24 3.70
CA VAL A 117 -19.66 -1.25 4.68
C VAL A 117 -20.61 -1.27 5.85
N THR A 118 -21.20 -2.44 6.12
CA THR A 118 -22.12 -2.67 7.23
C THR A 118 -21.57 -3.74 8.18
N SER A 119 -22.27 -4.05 9.24
CA SER A 119 -21.94 -5.20 10.12
C SER A 119 -22.08 -6.56 9.43
N GLU A 120 -22.78 -6.63 8.29
CA GLU A 120 -23.04 -7.88 7.55
C GLU A 120 -22.04 -8.11 6.40
N GLY A 121 -21.31 -7.08 5.97
CA GLY A 121 -20.36 -7.13 4.85
C GLY A 121 -20.22 -5.80 4.14
N ALA A 122 -19.52 -5.80 3.01
CA ALA A 122 -19.37 -4.66 2.13
C ALA A 122 -20.11 -4.90 0.81
N ARG A 123 -20.70 -3.86 0.22
CA ARG A 123 -21.47 -3.99 -1.01
C ARG A 123 -21.32 -2.78 -1.93
N VAL A 124 -21.13 -3.05 -3.23
CA VAL A 124 -21.26 -2.05 -4.29
C VAL A 124 -22.66 -2.17 -4.91
N SER A 125 -23.44 -1.10 -4.85
CA SER A 125 -24.81 -1.05 -5.38
C SER A 125 -25.03 -0.03 -6.48
N GLU A 126 -24.12 0.93 -6.64
CA GLU A 126 -24.18 2.02 -7.60
C GLU A 126 -22.81 2.20 -8.24
N ALA A 127 -22.79 2.57 -9.53
CA ALA A 127 -21.56 2.90 -10.24
C ALA A 127 -21.81 4.06 -11.21
N ILE A 128 -20.76 4.86 -11.44
CA ILE A 128 -20.70 5.98 -12.36
C ILE A 128 -19.72 5.60 -13.46
N THR A 129 -20.18 5.47 -14.71
CA THR A 129 -19.33 5.15 -15.86
C THR A 129 -18.53 6.36 -16.31
N LEU A 130 -17.29 6.15 -16.76
CA LEU A 130 -16.43 7.22 -17.28
C LEU A 130 -16.80 7.55 -18.74
N LYS A 131 -16.78 8.85 -19.07
CA LYS A 131 -17.18 9.39 -20.37
C LYS A 131 -16.18 10.45 -20.84
N ASP A 132 -16.02 10.51 -22.16
CA ASP A 132 -15.28 11.60 -22.80
C ASP A 132 -16.00 12.96 -22.62
N ALA A 133 -15.35 14.05 -23.06
CA ALA A 133 -15.93 15.39 -22.97
C ALA A 133 -17.20 15.59 -23.84
N GLN A 134 -17.52 14.64 -24.70
CA GLN A 134 -18.72 14.61 -25.54
C GLN A 134 -19.83 13.75 -24.93
N GLY A 135 -19.55 13.02 -23.84
CA GLY A 135 -20.49 12.15 -23.15
C GLY A 135 -20.53 10.72 -23.71
N ASN A 136 -19.57 10.33 -24.55
CA ASN A 136 -19.43 8.93 -24.98
C ASN A 136 -18.68 8.15 -23.90
N GLU A 137 -19.01 6.89 -23.74
CA GLU A 137 -18.30 5.97 -22.83
C GLU A 137 -16.85 5.78 -23.27
N ILE A 138 -15.93 5.78 -22.30
CA ILE A 138 -14.49 5.49 -22.48
C ILE A 138 -14.28 4.03 -22.17
N SER A 139 -13.57 3.29 -23.04
CA SER A 139 -13.26 1.89 -22.77
C SER A 139 -11.95 1.72 -21.98
N GLY A 140 -11.71 0.50 -21.48
CA GLY A 140 -10.42 0.12 -20.89
C GLY A 140 -9.41 -0.39 -21.92
N LEU A 141 -9.66 -0.26 -23.21
CA LEU A 141 -8.72 -0.69 -24.24
C LEU A 141 -7.47 0.19 -24.27
N PRO A 142 -6.28 -0.37 -24.57
CA PRO A 142 -5.04 0.41 -24.64
C PRO A 142 -5.05 1.41 -25.79
N LEU A 143 -4.12 2.38 -25.72
CA LEU A 143 -3.91 3.38 -26.76
C LEU A 143 -3.08 2.79 -27.91
N GLU A 144 -3.36 3.25 -29.15
CA GLU A 144 -2.59 2.86 -30.32
C GLU A 144 -1.09 3.21 -30.18
N ALA A 145 -0.23 2.33 -30.69
CA ALA A 145 1.21 2.51 -30.65
C ALA A 145 1.65 3.85 -31.28
N GLY A 146 2.48 4.60 -30.56
CA GLY A 146 2.99 5.92 -30.94
C GLY A 146 2.19 7.09 -30.39
N LEU A 147 1.05 6.87 -29.77
CA LEU A 147 0.38 7.88 -28.94
C LEU A 147 1.07 8.01 -27.57
N ILE A 148 1.00 9.21 -26.98
CA ILE A 148 1.44 9.41 -25.60
C ILE A 148 0.59 8.51 -24.70
N GLY A 149 1.25 7.73 -23.85
CA GLY A 149 0.57 6.79 -22.97
C GLY A 149 0.37 5.39 -23.54
N SER A 150 0.65 5.16 -24.82
CA SER A 150 0.61 3.80 -25.35
C SER A 150 1.62 2.89 -24.63
N THR A 151 1.18 1.71 -24.22
CA THR A 151 2.05 0.64 -23.70
C THR A 151 2.71 -0.17 -24.82
N GLY A 152 2.25 -0.03 -26.07
CA GLY A 152 2.64 -0.87 -27.19
C GLY A 152 2.00 -2.26 -27.18
N GLU A 153 1.18 -2.55 -26.19
CA GLU A 153 0.46 -3.80 -26.00
C GLU A 153 -0.60 -4.00 -27.09
N LYS A 154 -0.83 -5.24 -27.50
CA LYS A 154 -1.90 -5.63 -28.40
C LYS A 154 -3.12 -6.07 -27.59
N ALA A 155 -4.26 -5.48 -27.89
CA ALA A 155 -5.54 -5.95 -27.35
C ALA A 155 -6.09 -7.07 -28.24
N LEU A 156 -6.34 -8.23 -27.63
CA LEU A 156 -6.82 -9.44 -28.32
C LEU A 156 -8.17 -9.88 -27.75
N ASP A 157 -8.99 -10.49 -28.61
CA ASP A 157 -10.16 -11.27 -28.16
C ASP A 157 -9.73 -12.68 -27.69
N MET A 158 -10.71 -13.47 -27.23
CA MET A 158 -10.49 -14.85 -26.79
C MET A 158 -10.01 -15.79 -27.92
N GLU A 159 -10.19 -15.43 -29.18
CA GLU A 159 -9.75 -16.14 -30.37
C GLU A 159 -8.40 -15.61 -30.91
N MET A 160 -7.68 -14.76 -30.13
CA MET A 160 -6.41 -14.14 -30.50
C MET A 160 -6.49 -13.22 -31.74
N ASN A 161 -7.62 -12.62 -32.01
CA ASN A 161 -7.72 -11.57 -33.04
C ASN A 161 -7.50 -10.19 -32.37
N GLU A 162 -6.83 -9.27 -33.09
CA GLU A 162 -6.74 -7.88 -32.63
C GLU A 162 -8.11 -7.22 -32.65
N ILE A 163 -8.51 -6.57 -31.53
CA ILE A 163 -9.82 -5.91 -31.36
C ILE A 163 -9.76 -4.39 -31.48
N GLY A 164 -8.56 -3.82 -31.64
CA GLY A 164 -8.38 -2.39 -31.82
C GLY A 164 -7.92 -1.67 -30.54
N TYR A 165 -8.09 -0.36 -30.54
CA TYR A 165 -7.59 0.58 -29.51
C TYR A 165 -8.64 1.64 -29.23
N ASP A 166 -8.52 2.27 -28.05
CA ASP A 166 -9.27 3.46 -27.73
C ASP A 166 -8.28 4.62 -27.47
N ALA A 167 -8.42 5.73 -28.20
CA ALA A 167 -7.53 6.89 -28.03
C ALA A 167 -7.70 7.60 -26.67
N ASP A 168 -8.88 7.44 -26.08
CA ASP A 168 -9.22 7.96 -24.75
C ASP A 168 -9.23 6.86 -23.68
N GLY A 169 -8.87 5.62 -24.03
CA GLY A 169 -8.85 4.46 -23.14
C GLY A 169 -8.09 4.73 -21.85
N LEU A 170 -8.62 4.21 -20.73
CA LEU A 170 -8.08 4.40 -19.39
C LEU A 170 -7.91 3.07 -18.65
N ASP A 171 -6.83 3.02 -17.89
CA ASP A 171 -6.51 2.00 -16.88
C ASP A 171 -6.42 2.70 -15.52
N THR A 172 -7.58 2.90 -14.87
CA THR A 172 -7.72 3.76 -13.70
C THR A 172 -7.25 3.08 -12.42
N GLU A 173 -6.24 3.69 -11.74
CA GLU A 173 -5.56 3.10 -10.59
C GLU A 173 -5.46 4.05 -9.37
N GLY A 174 -6.21 5.13 -9.36
CA GLY A 174 -6.27 6.05 -8.22
C GLY A 174 -7.49 6.94 -8.27
N ILE A 175 -8.02 7.32 -7.09
CA ILE A 175 -9.18 8.21 -6.97
C ILE A 175 -9.07 9.17 -5.79
N ALA A 176 -9.40 10.44 -6.03
CA ALA A 176 -9.66 11.42 -4.99
C ALA A 176 -10.82 12.34 -5.39
N VAL A 177 -11.44 12.99 -4.40
CA VAL A 177 -12.54 13.93 -4.62
C VAL A 177 -12.09 15.34 -4.24
N ASP A 178 -12.25 16.31 -5.14
CA ASP A 178 -11.90 17.70 -4.85
C ASP A 178 -13.02 18.44 -4.08
N ALA A 179 -12.74 19.67 -3.65
CA ALA A 179 -13.68 20.49 -2.87
C ALA A 179 -14.94 20.87 -3.65
N ASP A 180 -14.93 20.80 -4.97
CA ASP A 180 -16.07 21.07 -5.85
C ASP A 180 -16.92 19.81 -6.10
N GLY A 181 -16.47 18.64 -5.62
CA GLY A 181 -17.14 17.36 -5.78
C GLY A 181 -16.81 16.65 -7.10
N ASN A 182 -15.77 17.09 -7.82
CA ASN A 182 -15.27 16.37 -8.98
C ASN A 182 -14.31 15.28 -8.57
N PHE A 183 -14.24 14.22 -9.38
CA PHE A 183 -13.26 13.15 -9.17
C PHE A 183 -11.96 13.47 -9.91
N TRP A 184 -10.86 13.19 -9.25
CA TRP A 184 -9.54 13.07 -9.86
C TRP A 184 -9.18 11.59 -9.89
N LEU A 185 -8.72 11.14 -11.05
CA LEU A 185 -8.30 9.78 -11.31
C LEU A 185 -6.86 9.80 -11.82
N CYS A 186 -6.09 8.76 -11.52
CA CYS A 186 -4.84 8.51 -12.21
C CYS A 186 -4.91 7.24 -13.04
N ASP A 187 -3.96 7.07 -13.95
CA ASP A 187 -4.00 6.08 -15.01
C ASP A 187 -2.64 5.40 -15.18
N GLU A 188 -2.65 4.07 -15.28
CA GLU A 188 -1.45 3.24 -15.40
C GLU A 188 -0.90 3.24 -16.84
N TYR A 189 -1.75 3.39 -17.84
CA TYR A 189 -1.29 3.43 -19.23
C TYR A 189 -0.37 4.62 -19.48
N GLY A 190 -0.79 5.84 -19.09
CA GLY A 190 -0.25 7.11 -19.46
C GLY A 190 1.21 7.40 -19.07
N PRO A 191 1.59 7.72 -17.84
CA PRO A 191 0.72 8.07 -16.72
C PRO A 191 -0.10 9.34 -17.00
N PHE A 192 -1.41 9.23 -16.84
CA PHE A 192 -2.31 10.38 -16.98
C PHE A 192 -2.87 10.80 -15.62
N LEU A 193 -3.20 12.10 -15.49
CA LEU A 193 -4.13 12.58 -14.49
C LEU A 193 -5.41 13.03 -15.21
N VAL A 194 -6.54 12.58 -14.71
CA VAL A 194 -7.85 12.82 -15.33
C VAL A 194 -8.78 13.41 -14.29
N LYS A 195 -9.42 14.53 -14.64
CA LYS A 195 -10.48 15.13 -13.83
C LYS A 195 -11.82 14.90 -14.52
N VAL A 196 -12.78 14.34 -13.79
CA VAL A 196 -14.15 14.12 -14.27
C VAL A 196 -15.15 14.79 -13.32
N ASP A 197 -16.32 15.16 -13.84
CA ASP A 197 -17.40 15.66 -13.00
C ASP A 197 -18.11 14.55 -12.18
N ALA A 198 -19.10 14.94 -11.39
CA ALA A 198 -19.85 13.99 -10.54
C ALA A 198 -20.62 12.92 -11.35
N ASP A 199 -20.83 13.11 -12.64
CA ASP A 199 -21.50 12.17 -13.55
C ASP A 199 -20.50 11.34 -14.37
N GLY A 200 -19.19 11.46 -14.11
CA GLY A 200 -18.11 10.74 -14.75
C GLY A 200 -17.65 11.31 -16.09
N THR A 201 -18.07 12.53 -16.45
CA THR A 201 -17.70 13.19 -17.72
C THR A 201 -16.35 13.88 -17.60
N LEU A 202 -15.45 13.65 -18.55
CA LEU A 202 -14.11 14.22 -18.64
C LEU A 202 -14.15 15.75 -18.69
N LEU A 203 -13.45 16.39 -17.75
CA LEU A 203 -13.24 17.82 -17.68
C LEU A 203 -11.84 18.23 -18.11
N GLU A 204 -10.80 17.53 -17.60
CA GLU A 204 -9.39 17.82 -17.87
C GLU A 204 -8.60 16.51 -17.93
N LYS A 205 -7.60 16.44 -18.82
CA LYS A 205 -6.63 15.33 -18.90
C LYS A 205 -5.22 15.92 -19.01
N TYR A 206 -4.30 15.38 -18.23
CA TYR A 206 -2.89 15.77 -18.19
C TYR A 206 -2.04 14.55 -18.58
N ALA A 207 -1.03 14.78 -19.42
CA ALA A 207 -0.16 13.73 -19.93
C ALA A 207 1.33 14.14 -19.85
N PRO A 208 2.28 13.20 -19.92
CA PRO A 208 3.71 13.52 -20.03
C PRO A 208 3.98 14.47 -21.21
N GLY A 209 4.58 15.63 -20.90
CA GLY A 209 4.83 16.68 -21.90
C GLY A 209 3.61 17.56 -22.23
N ASP A 210 2.43 17.23 -21.71
CA ASP A 210 1.21 18.03 -21.79
C ASP A 210 0.58 18.15 -20.40
N GLY A 211 1.02 19.16 -19.67
CA GLY A 211 0.61 19.44 -18.28
C GLY A 211 1.33 18.61 -17.21
N LEU A 212 2.03 17.53 -17.57
CA LEU A 212 2.91 16.75 -16.68
C LEU A 212 4.35 16.77 -17.18
N PRO A 213 5.34 16.53 -16.27
CA PRO A 213 6.76 16.45 -16.66
C PRO A 213 7.01 15.40 -17.74
N GLU A 214 7.74 15.77 -18.80
CA GLU A 214 8.02 14.90 -19.95
C GLU A 214 8.76 13.60 -19.56
N ILE A 215 9.60 13.62 -18.51
CA ILE A 215 10.35 12.46 -18.03
C ILE A 215 9.46 11.26 -17.71
N LEU A 216 8.21 11.48 -17.36
CA LEU A 216 7.23 10.43 -17.01
C LEU A 216 6.90 9.51 -18.19
N GLN A 217 7.16 9.93 -19.43
CA GLN A 217 7.02 9.04 -20.60
C GLN A 217 7.88 7.78 -20.50
N TYR A 218 8.94 7.81 -19.69
CA TYR A 218 9.86 6.68 -19.45
C TYR A 218 9.39 5.73 -18.35
N ARG A 219 8.09 5.78 -17.95
CA ARG A 219 7.56 4.72 -17.10
C ARG A 219 7.75 3.37 -17.79
N ILE A 220 7.94 2.31 -17.03
CA ILE A 220 7.85 0.95 -17.56
C ILE A 220 6.42 0.80 -18.14
N PRO A 221 6.24 0.23 -19.34
CA PRO A 221 4.91 -0.01 -19.90
C PRO A 221 3.96 -0.68 -18.89
N ASN A 222 2.72 -0.20 -18.80
CA ASN A 222 1.73 -0.65 -17.81
C ASN A 222 2.23 -0.51 -16.36
N ARG A 223 2.95 0.59 -16.07
CA ARG A 223 3.37 1.01 -14.72
C ARG A 223 3.42 2.54 -14.66
N GLY A 224 2.33 3.16 -15.05
CA GLY A 224 2.15 4.59 -14.99
C GLY A 224 1.90 5.08 -13.58
N PHE A 225 0.82 5.83 -13.36
CA PHE A 225 0.41 6.19 -12.01
C PHE A 225 -0.44 5.09 -11.39
N GLU A 226 -0.14 4.77 -10.13
CA GLU A 226 -0.83 3.74 -9.36
C GLU A 226 -1.58 4.33 -8.16
N GLY A 227 -1.15 5.46 -7.64
CA GLY A 227 -1.80 6.07 -6.49
C GLY A 227 -2.02 7.55 -6.68
N LEU A 228 -3.15 8.05 -6.12
CA LEU A 228 -3.54 9.44 -6.23
C LEU A 228 -4.22 9.94 -4.97
N THR A 229 -3.87 11.16 -4.56
CA THR A 229 -4.53 11.85 -3.45
C THR A 229 -4.57 13.36 -3.67
N ILE A 230 -5.42 14.06 -2.92
CA ILE A 230 -5.44 15.51 -2.85
C ILE A 230 -5.11 15.95 -1.42
N THR A 231 -4.12 16.81 -1.26
CA THR A 231 -3.76 17.36 0.04
C THR A 231 -4.83 18.33 0.55
N PRO A 232 -4.90 18.62 1.87
CA PRO A 232 -5.83 19.63 2.41
C PRO A 232 -5.69 21.02 1.76
N SER A 233 -4.50 21.39 1.27
CA SER A 233 -4.28 22.64 0.54
C SER A 233 -4.76 22.60 -0.92
N GLY A 234 -5.17 21.43 -1.44
CA GLY A 234 -5.69 21.23 -2.80
C GLY A 234 -4.65 20.80 -3.83
N THR A 235 -3.43 20.48 -3.43
CA THR A 235 -2.42 19.92 -4.35
C THR A 235 -2.77 18.47 -4.69
N VAL A 236 -2.79 18.13 -5.97
CA VAL A 236 -2.96 16.74 -6.43
C VAL A 236 -1.60 16.06 -6.41
N LEU A 237 -1.50 14.94 -5.72
CA LEU A 237 -0.30 14.10 -5.68
C LEU A 237 -0.59 12.78 -6.39
N ALA A 238 0.33 12.33 -7.24
CA ALA A 238 0.26 11.02 -7.88
C ALA A 238 1.62 10.32 -7.82
N SER A 239 1.60 9.02 -7.57
CA SER A 239 2.82 8.19 -7.51
C SER A 239 2.96 7.32 -8.74
N VAL A 240 4.15 7.31 -9.34
CA VAL A 240 4.49 6.33 -10.38
C VAL A 240 4.63 4.95 -9.72
N GLN A 241 4.04 3.92 -10.30
CA GLN A 241 4.01 2.57 -9.73
C GLN A 241 5.40 2.03 -9.38
N SER A 242 6.39 2.28 -10.23
CA SER A 242 7.77 1.80 -10.00
C SER A 242 8.80 2.78 -10.57
N VAL A 243 10.08 2.41 -10.49
CA VAL A 243 11.18 3.22 -11.05
C VAL A 243 10.98 3.47 -12.54
N LEU A 244 11.42 4.64 -13.03
CA LEU A 244 11.42 4.91 -14.47
C LEU A 244 12.51 4.12 -15.19
N ASP A 245 12.21 3.71 -16.43
CA ASP A 245 13.15 3.03 -17.33
C ASP A 245 13.60 3.96 -18.46
N VAL A 246 14.46 4.92 -18.12
CA VAL A 246 14.92 5.93 -19.06
C VAL A 246 15.69 5.27 -20.20
N ASN A 247 15.16 5.39 -21.42
CA ASN A 247 15.71 4.78 -22.65
C ASN A 247 15.88 3.24 -22.58
N GLY A 248 15.19 2.54 -21.72
CA GLY A 248 15.32 1.08 -21.54
C GLY A 248 16.56 0.66 -20.73
N GLU A 249 17.15 1.57 -19.94
CA GLU A 249 18.47 1.35 -19.32
C GLU A 249 18.43 1.40 -17.79
N THR A 250 17.41 2.02 -17.15
CA THR A 250 17.48 2.36 -15.72
C THR A 250 16.60 1.52 -14.81
N GLN A 251 15.67 0.72 -15.31
CA GLN A 251 14.76 -0.08 -14.48
C GLN A 251 15.44 -1.06 -13.49
N LYS A 252 16.70 -1.43 -13.77
CA LYS A 252 17.48 -2.36 -12.93
C LYS A 252 18.43 -1.66 -11.96
N THR A 253 18.58 -0.34 -12.07
CA THR A 253 19.60 0.43 -11.35
C THR A 253 19.07 1.68 -10.65
N ALA A 254 17.98 2.26 -11.12
CA ALA A 254 17.37 3.41 -10.45
C ALA A 254 16.94 3.05 -9.02
N CYS A 255 17.22 3.92 -8.06
CA CYS A 255 16.98 3.65 -6.63
C CYS A 255 15.84 4.48 -6.03
N PHE A 256 14.98 5.06 -6.87
CA PHE A 256 13.80 5.81 -6.45
C PHE A 256 12.71 5.74 -7.51
N THR A 257 11.46 5.89 -7.09
CA THR A 257 10.33 6.23 -7.96
C THR A 257 9.90 7.67 -7.70
N ARG A 258 8.95 8.19 -8.49
CA ARG A 258 8.54 9.59 -8.44
C ARG A 258 7.16 9.76 -7.87
N ILE A 259 7.00 10.73 -6.96
CA ILE A 259 5.72 11.30 -6.57
C ILE A 259 5.62 12.66 -7.27
N VAL A 260 4.58 12.85 -8.06
CA VAL A 260 4.31 14.08 -8.81
C VAL A 260 3.28 14.90 -8.06
N ALA A 261 3.56 16.19 -7.85
CA ALA A 261 2.63 17.16 -7.30
C ALA A 261 2.19 18.09 -8.43
N LEU A 262 0.87 18.26 -8.60
CA LEU A 262 0.24 19.21 -9.52
C LEU A 262 -0.59 20.20 -8.71
N ASP A 263 -0.32 21.50 -8.86
CA ASP A 263 -1.24 22.54 -8.42
C ASP A 263 -2.34 22.71 -9.49
N PRO A 264 -3.60 22.35 -9.21
CA PRO A 264 -4.65 22.38 -10.21
C PRO A 264 -5.05 23.78 -10.62
N VAL A 265 -4.65 24.83 -9.89
CA VAL A 265 -4.96 26.25 -10.16
C VAL A 265 -3.87 26.86 -11.04
N THR A 266 -2.60 26.74 -10.63
CA THR A 266 -1.46 27.34 -11.36
C THR A 266 -0.97 26.45 -12.49
N LYS A 267 -1.30 25.15 -12.47
CA LYS A 267 -0.83 24.10 -13.37
C LYS A 267 0.68 23.85 -13.25
N GLU A 268 1.31 24.33 -12.17
CA GLU A 268 2.70 24.05 -11.87
C GLU A 268 2.84 22.63 -11.32
N THR A 269 3.93 21.97 -11.72
CA THR A 269 4.26 20.62 -11.24
C THR A 269 5.60 20.60 -10.50
N LYS A 270 5.70 19.71 -9.52
CA LYS A 270 6.93 19.33 -8.83
C LYS A 270 7.04 17.82 -8.80
N MET A 271 8.26 17.32 -8.61
CA MET A 271 8.48 15.89 -8.41
C MET A 271 9.35 15.65 -7.18
N TYR A 272 9.00 14.62 -6.42
CA TYR A 272 9.76 14.16 -5.26
C TYR A 272 10.23 12.74 -5.47
N ALA A 273 11.43 12.40 -4.96
CA ALA A 273 11.96 11.05 -5.02
C ALA A 273 11.49 10.24 -3.82
N TYR A 274 10.82 9.11 -4.07
CA TYR A 274 10.52 8.10 -3.07
C TYR A 274 11.57 6.99 -3.13
N PRO A 275 12.32 6.73 -2.04
CA PRO A 275 13.44 5.79 -2.06
C PRO A 275 12.98 4.34 -2.16
N VAL A 276 13.62 3.57 -3.06
CA VAL A 276 13.49 2.12 -3.16
C VAL A 276 14.61 1.46 -2.35
N ASP A 277 14.25 0.55 -1.46
CA ASP A 277 15.24 -0.23 -0.70
C ASP A 277 15.76 -1.40 -1.55
N LEU A 278 16.88 -1.17 -2.21
CA LEU A 278 17.54 -2.15 -3.09
C LEU A 278 17.98 -3.42 -2.35
N SER A 279 18.05 -3.42 -1.02
CA SER A 279 18.40 -4.61 -0.25
C SER A 279 17.23 -5.58 -0.07
N GLN A 280 16.00 -5.11 -0.20
CA GLN A 280 14.80 -5.92 -0.03
C GLN A 280 14.32 -6.59 -1.32
N TYR A 281 14.54 -5.96 -2.48
CA TYR A 281 14.04 -6.43 -3.77
C TYR A 281 15.15 -6.99 -4.65
N SER A 282 14.85 -8.00 -5.48
CA SER A 282 15.80 -8.56 -6.45
C SER A 282 16.06 -7.61 -7.65
N SER A 283 15.15 -6.67 -7.87
CA SER A 283 15.28 -5.57 -8.84
C SER A 283 14.52 -4.36 -8.31
N PRO A 284 14.98 -3.12 -8.56
CA PRO A 284 14.25 -1.91 -8.19
C PRO A 284 12.82 -1.89 -8.72
N ALA A 285 12.60 -2.39 -9.93
CA ALA A 285 11.28 -2.45 -10.56
C ALA A 285 10.29 -3.40 -9.85
N ASN A 286 10.76 -4.25 -8.92
CA ASN A 286 9.89 -5.12 -8.12
C ASN A 286 9.31 -4.41 -6.89
N CYS A 287 9.84 -3.25 -6.53
CA CYS A 287 9.23 -2.35 -5.56
C CYS A 287 8.13 -1.56 -6.29
N LYS A 288 6.89 -1.86 -5.98
CA LYS A 288 5.71 -1.23 -6.55
C LYS A 288 5.00 -0.39 -5.50
N ILE A 289 4.45 0.72 -5.94
CA ILE A 289 3.50 1.51 -5.16
C ILE A 289 2.11 1.01 -5.52
N GLY A 290 1.25 0.75 -4.53
CA GLY A 290 -0.14 0.39 -4.76
C GLY A 290 -1.06 1.61 -4.74
N ASP A 291 -0.94 2.49 -3.74
CA ASP A 291 -1.73 3.73 -3.67
C ASP A 291 -1.12 4.68 -2.63
N ILE A 292 -1.61 5.93 -2.61
CA ILE A 292 -1.21 6.97 -1.66
C ILE A 292 -2.42 7.72 -1.09
N TYR A 293 -2.32 8.16 0.17
CA TYR A 293 -3.34 8.99 0.81
C TYR A 293 -2.69 10.11 1.62
N ALA A 294 -3.08 11.37 1.41
CA ALA A 294 -2.56 12.52 2.15
C ALA A 294 -3.24 12.66 3.51
N ILE A 295 -2.46 12.55 4.59
CA ILE A 295 -2.91 12.87 5.96
C ILE A 295 -2.94 14.38 6.16
N ASP A 296 -1.92 15.06 5.63
CA ASP A 296 -1.78 16.51 5.61
C ASP A 296 -1.01 16.96 4.34
N ASP A 297 -0.58 18.22 4.26
CA ASP A 297 0.08 18.75 3.06
C ASP A 297 1.47 18.15 2.80
N HIS A 298 2.04 17.42 3.75
CA HIS A 298 3.40 16.87 3.68
C HIS A 298 3.50 15.41 4.08
N THR A 299 2.48 14.86 4.74
CA THR A 299 2.49 13.49 5.26
C THR A 299 1.52 12.62 4.49
N LEU A 300 2.01 11.49 3.98
CA LEU A 300 1.21 10.52 3.24
C LEU A 300 1.20 9.17 3.97
N LEU A 301 0.13 8.39 3.76
CA LEU A 301 0.19 6.94 3.77
C LEU A 301 0.50 6.47 2.35
N LEU A 302 1.31 5.42 2.22
CA LEU A 302 1.71 4.86 0.94
C LEU A 302 1.80 3.34 1.05
N ILE A 303 1.15 2.64 0.13
CA ILE A 303 1.29 1.19 -0.02
C ILE A 303 2.53 0.90 -0.85
N GLU A 304 3.51 0.21 -0.26
CA GLU A 304 4.65 -0.37 -0.96
C GLU A 304 4.50 -1.89 -0.99
N GLN A 305 4.55 -2.48 -2.17
CA GLN A 305 4.32 -3.91 -2.35
C GLN A 305 5.23 -4.53 -3.41
N GLY A 306 5.27 -5.86 -3.43
CA GLY A 306 5.99 -6.64 -4.44
C GLY A 306 6.73 -7.84 -3.87
N LYS A 307 7.27 -8.67 -4.77
CA LYS A 307 8.06 -9.83 -4.39
C LYS A 307 9.43 -9.41 -3.90
N LEU A 308 9.76 -9.77 -2.67
CA LEU A 308 11.07 -9.58 -2.07
C LEU A 308 12.12 -10.49 -2.74
N ALA A 309 13.39 -10.27 -2.43
CA ALA A 309 14.51 -11.03 -3.00
C ALA A 309 14.46 -12.54 -2.66
N ASP A 310 13.80 -12.92 -1.57
CA ASP A 310 13.57 -14.31 -1.18
C ASP A 310 12.33 -14.95 -1.85
N GLY A 311 11.60 -14.19 -2.67
CA GLY A 311 10.39 -14.62 -3.37
C GLY A 311 9.09 -14.47 -2.59
N THR A 312 9.13 -14.03 -1.33
CA THR A 312 7.91 -13.76 -0.55
C THR A 312 7.23 -12.48 -1.01
N MET A 313 5.89 -12.45 -0.95
CA MET A 313 5.12 -11.25 -1.24
C MET A 313 5.09 -10.32 -0.02
N SER A 314 5.26 -9.03 -0.26
CA SER A 314 5.21 -7.97 0.73
C SER A 314 4.11 -6.98 0.37
N ASN A 315 3.27 -6.60 1.36
CA ASN A 315 2.28 -5.52 1.26
C ASN A 315 2.40 -4.69 2.55
N ARG A 316 2.96 -3.49 2.44
CA ARG A 316 3.28 -2.64 3.59
C ARG A 316 2.74 -1.25 3.40
N ILE A 317 2.29 -0.65 4.49
CA ILE A 317 1.92 0.76 4.53
C ILE A 317 3.04 1.52 5.23
N TYR A 318 3.55 2.52 4.55
CA TYR A 318 4.52 3.47 5.09
C TYR A 318 3.84 4.81 5.37
N ARG A 319 4.26 5.45 6.46
CA ARG A 319 4.10 6.89 6.63
C ARG A 319 5.25 7.57 5.91
N VAL A 320 4.93 8.48 5.00
CA VAL A 320 5.92 9.17 4.14
C VAL A 320 5.87 10.67 4.43
N ASP A 321 7.01 11.26 4.76
CA ASP A 321 7.16 12.70 5.01
C ASP A 321 7.87 13.39 3.83
N LEU A 322 7.18 14.33 3.21
CA LEU A 322 7.67 15.16 2.11
C LEU A 322 8.19 16.53 2.58
N SER A 323 8.11 16.87 3.88
CA SER A 323 8.45 18.21 4.40
C SER A 323 9.89 18.63 4.13
N THR A 324 10.81 17.67 4.03
CA THR A 324 12.23 17.87 3.73
C THR A 324 12.63 17.37 2.35
N ALA A 325 11.68 16.86 1.57
CA ALA A 325 11.94 16.38 0.23
C ALA A 325 12.21 17.54 -0.74
N GLU A 326 13.25 17.42 -1.53
CA GLU A 326 13.59 18.40 -2.56
C GLU A 326 12.77 18.19 -3.84
N ASP A 327 12.42 19.29 -4.50
CA ASP A 327 11.88 19.24 -5.86
C ASP A 327 12.97 18.81 -6.84
N ILE A 328 12.87 17.57 -7.34
CA ILE A 328 13.82 16.97 -8.28
C ILE A 328 13.48 17.24 -9.75
N SER A 329 12.47 18.04 -10.05
CA SER A 329 11.97 18.26 -11.43
C SER A 329 13.05 18.71 -12.41
N ASN A 330 14.01 19.50 -11.93
CA ASN A 330 15.07 20.07 -12.74
C ASN A 330 16.47 19.51 -12.40
N LEU A 331 16.54 18.50 -11.54
CA LEU A 331 17.81 17.89 -11.18
C LEU A 331 18.26 16.89 -12.26
N THR A 332 19.56 16.88 -12.51
CA THR A 332 20.20 15.97 -13.47
C THR A 332 21.47 15.38 -12.89
N TYR A 333 21.85 14.21 -13.35
CA TYR A 333 23.14 13.59 -13.06
C TYR A 333 24.01 13.59 -14.33
N GLU A 334 25.16 14.29 -14.29
CA GLU A 334 26.10 14.42 -15.43
C GLU A 334 25.42 14.88 -16.75
N GLY A 335 24.34 15.69 -16.64
CA GLY A 335 23.58 16.18 -17.78
C GLY A 335 22.54 15.21 -18.34
N SER A 336 22.33 14.05 -17.67
CA SER A 336 21.31 13.04 -17.98
C SER A 336 20.22 13.02 -16.90
N ALA A 337 19.20 12.19 -17.09
CA ALA A 337 18.15 11.97 -16.09
C ALA A 337 18.73 11.47 -14.75
N LEU A 338 18.09 11.84 -13.65
CA LEU A 338 18.56 11.51 -12.31
C LEU A 338 18.58 9.99 -12.04
N GLU A 339 17.76 9.22 -12.74
CA GLU A 339 17.69 7.76 -12.69
C GLU A 339 18.99 7.05 -13.06
N TYR A 340 19.90 7.72 -13.80
CA TYR A 340 21.24 7.19 -14.10
C TYR A 340 22.24 7.33 -12.95
N ALA A 341 21.90 8.12 -11.92
CA ALA A 341 22.79 8.34 -10.80
C ALA A 341 22.89 7.09 -9.91
N PRO A 342 24.13 6.69 -9.53
CA PRO A 342 24.28 5.67 -8.49
C PRO A 342 23.83 6.22 -7.13
N ALA A 343 23.40 5.34 -6.22
CA ALA A 343 22.84 5.73 -4.92
C ALA A 343 23.78 6.64 -4.11
N GLU A 344 25.10 6.46 -4.23
CA GLU A 344 26.08 7.29 -3.54
C GLU A 344 26.07 8.75 -4.03
N ALA A 345 25.70 9.00 -5.27
CA ALA A 345 25.64 10.36 -5.85
C ALA A 345 24.35 11.09 -5.45
N LEU A 346 23.35 10.38 -4.92
CA LEU A 346 22.06 10.91 -4.52
C LEU A 346 21.96 11.22 -3.02
N GLN A 347 23.00 10.93 -2.23
CA GLN A 347 22.97 11.05 -0.75
C GLN A 347 22.72 12.47 -0.23
N ASP A 348 23.08 13.48 -1.01
CA ASP A 348 22.88 14.88 -0.65
C ASP A 348 21.54 15.46 -1.14
N ILE A 349 20.75 14.67 -1.87
CA ILE A 349 19.42 15.08 -2.34
C ILE A 349 18.38 14.69 -1.28
N GLY A 350 17.51 15.63 -0.91
CA GLY A 350 16.43 15.40 0.03
C GLY A 350 15.35 14.49 -0.58
N PHE A 351 15.43 13.19 -0.31
CA PHE A 351 14.38 12.23 -0.65
C PHE A 351 13.26 12.27 0.38
N ALA A 352 12.07 11.81 0.00
CA ALA A 352 10.98 11.52 0.91
C ALA A 352 11.45 10.58 2.03
N GLN A 353 11.09 10.89 3.27
CA GLN A 353 11.41 10.01 4.40
C GLN A 353 10.27 9.03 4.60
N LYS A 354 10.57 7.75 4.85
CA LYS A 354 9.54 6.74 5.07
C LYS A 354 9.76 5.96 6.36
N GLU A 355 8.66 5.70 7.05
CA GLU A 355 8.61 4.89 8.27
C GLU A 355 7.55 3.81 8.09
N LEU A 356 7.89 2.55 8.40
CA LEU A 356 6.93 1.44 8.32
C LEU A 356 5.83 1.64 9.38
N LEU A 357 4.58 1.72 8.93
CA LEU A 357 3.41 1.84 9.80
C LEU A 357 2.73 0.49 10.02
N LEU A 358 2.45 -0.25 8.93
CA LEU A 358 1.76 -1.54 8.97
C LEU A 358 2.41 -2.51 7.98
N ASP A 359 2.55 -3.77 8.41
CA ASP A 359 2.77 -4.91 7.52
C ASP A 359 1.44 -5.66 7.41
N LEU A 360 0.73 -5.54 6.28
CA LEU A 360 -0.60 -6.11 6.11
C LEU A 360 -0.61 -7.63 6.28
N ARG A 361 0.47 -8.30 5.90
CA ARG A 361 0.63 -9.76 6.07
C ARG A 361 0.58 -10.18 7.53
N ALA A 362 1.05 -9.36 8.46
CA ALA A 362 0.99 -9.62 9.89
C ALA A 362 -0.44 -9.61 10.45
N TYR A 363 -1.37 -9.00 9.73
CA TYR A 363 -2.80 -8.94 10.08
C TYR A 363 -3.67 -9.96 9.33
N GLY A 364 -3.06 -10.83 8.53
CA GLY A 364 -3.77 -11.89 7.80
C GLY A 364 -4.14 -11.54 6.35
N TRP A 365 -3.63 -10.45 5.80
CA TRP A 365 -3.76 -10.13 4.38
C TRP A 365 -3.13 -11.22 3.52
N THR A 366 -3.89 -11.80 2.59
CA THR A 366 -3.43 -12.89 1.71
C THR A 366 -3.35 -12.48 0.24
N ALA A 367 -4.09 -11.46 -0.17
CA ALA A 367 -4.11 -10.98 -1.54
C ALA A 367 -2.71 -10.60 -2.06
N GLU A 368 -2.46 -10.83 -3.35
CA GLU A 368 -1.21 -10.38 -3.98
C GLU A 368 -1.13 -8.85 -4.01
N LYS A 369 -2.25 -8.21 -4.38
CA LYS A 369 -2.35 -6.78 -4.60
C LYS A 369 -3.07 -6.07 -3.46
N ALA A 370 -2.55 -4.94 -3.02
CA ALA A 370 -3.19 -3.95 -2.15
C ALA A 370 -3.14 -2.63 -2.92
N GLU A 371 -4.23 -2.21 -3.54
CA GLU A 371 -4.21 -1.16 -4.57
C GLU A 371 -5.08 0.05 -4.25
N GLY A 372 -5.75 0.08 -3.12
CA GLY A 372 -6.42 1.30 -2.65
C GLY A 372 -6.20 1.56 -1.18
N ILE A 373 -5.93 2.82 -0.81
CA ILE A 373 -5.79 3.26 0.58
C ILE A 373 -6.47 4.60 0.82
N CYS A 374 -7.24 4.70 1.90
CA CYS A 374 -7.73 5.98 2.40
C CYS A 374 -7.84 5.98 3.93
N MET A 375 -8.28 7.09 4.50
CA MET A 375 -8.66 7.17 5.91
C MET A 375 -10.09 7.69 6.04
N THR A 376 -10.82 7.17 7.03
CA THR A 376 -12.08 7.78 7.46
C THR A 376 -11.81 9.04 8.29
N ASP A 377 -12.83 9.86 8.49
CA ASP A 377 -12.79 11.03 9.39
C ASP A 377 -12.57 10.66 10.88
N LYS A 378 -12.67 9.37 11.22
CA LYS A 378 -12.35 8.82 12.54
C LYS A 378 -10.89 8.36 12.66
N GLY A 379 -10.09 8.52 11.61
CA GLY A 379 -8.70 8.08 11.59
C GLY A 379 -8.49 6.58 11.33
N GLU A 380 -9.53 5.86 10.88
CA GLU A 380 -9.41 4.45 10.50
C GLU A 380 -8.74 4.35 9.13
N ILE A 381 -7.71 3.50 9.00
CA ILE A 381 -7.06 3.23 7.71
C ILE A 381 -7.87 2.16 6.99
N VAL A 382 -8.17 2.41 5.72
CA VAL A 382 -8.95 1.52 4.86
C VAL A 382 -8.09 1.10 3.68
N VAL A 383 -8.08 -0.22 3.39
CA VAL A 383 -7.32 -0.81 2.28
C VAL A 383 -8.24 -1.73 1.50
N ILE A 384 -8.14 -1.70 0.17
CA ILE A 384 -8.87 -2.60 -0.72
C ILE A 384 -7.88 -3.37 -1.61
N ASN A 385 -8.25 -4.60 -2.01
CA ASN A 385 -7.47 -5.36 -2.99
C ASN A 385 -8.15 -5.39 -4.35
N ASP A 386 -7.35 -5.40 -5.41
CA ASP A 386 -7.80 -5.82 -6.72
C ASP A 386 -7.70 -7.36 -6.84
N ASN A 387 -8.74 -7.99 -7.38
CA ASN A 387 -8.83 -9.43 -7.63
C ASN A 387 -8.98 -9.79 -9.12
N ASP A 388 -8.59 -8.86 -10.00
CA ASP A 388 -8.62 -9.05 -11.46
C ASP A 388 -10.01 -9.49 -11.99
N PHE A 389 -11.10 -8.86 -11.53
CA PHE A 389 -12.50 -9.22 -11.89
C PHE A 389 -12.89 -10.67 -11.60
N GLY A 390 -12.17 -11.32 -10.69
CA GLY A 390 -12.40 -12.72 -10.37
C GLY A 390 -12.04 -13.68 -11.52
N ILE A 391 -11.16 -13.27 -12.45
CA ILE A 391 -10.71 -14.10 -13.57
C ILE A 391 -9.21 -14.38 -13.53
N VAL A 392 -8.81 -15.45 -14.15
CA VAL A 392 -7.42 -15.85 -14.37
C VAL A 392 -7.27 -16.52 -15.72
N THR A 393 -6.10 -16.38 -16.35
CA THR A 393 -5.78 -17.14 -17.56
C THR A 393 -5.53 -18.60 -17.21
N VAL A 394 -6.21 -19.50 -17.89
CA VAL A 394 -6.00 -20.94 -17.81
C VAL A 394 -5.42 -21.43 -19.13
N THR A 395 -4.22 -21.97 -19.05
CA THR A 395 -3.48 -22.46 -20.24
C THR A 395 -3.03 -23.90 -20.03
N THR A 396 -3.30 -24.76 -21.01
CA THR A 396 -2.84 -26.14 -21.00
C THR A 396 -2.11 -26.49 -22.29
N ASP A 397 -1.06 -27.32 -22.17
CA ASP A 397 -0.34 -27.88 -23.30
C ASP A 397 -1.16 -29.01 -23.99
N ALA A 398 -0.62 -29.61 -25.07
CA ALA A 398 -1.23 -30.69 -25.80
C ALA A 398 -1.54 -31.96 -24.96
N ASN A 399 -0.93 -32.11 -23.80
CA ASN A 399 -1.11 -33.23 -22.88
C ASN A 399 -2.10 -32.87 -21.74
N GLY A 400 -2.66 -31.66 -21.75
CA GLY A 400 -3.54 -31.15 -20.70
C GLY A 400 -2.80 -30.79 -19.42
N VAL A 401 -1.51 -30.45 -19.49
CA VAL A 401 -0.71 -29.98 -18.36
C VAL A 401 -0.74 -28.45 -18.34
N ASP A 402 -0.97 -27.89 -17.16
CA ASP A 402 -0.97 -26.44 -16.95
C ASP A 402 0.38 -25.84 -17.33
N THR A 403 0.35 -24.71 -18.02
CA THR A 403 1.53 -23.97 -18.47
C THR A 403 1.26 -22.46 -18.42
N ASP A 404 2.31 -21.67 -18.48
CA ASP A 404 2.20 -20.22 -18.49
C ASP A 404 2.12 -19.70 -19.93
N ILE A 405 1.05 -18.99 -20.28
CA ILE A 405 0.82 -18.46 -21.64
C ILE A 405 1.87 -17.42 -22.03
N THR A 406 2.44 -16.71 -21.07
CA THR A 406 3.45 -15.68 -21.32
C THR A 406 4.79 -16.24 -21.82
N ASP A 407 5.01 -17.54 -21.66
CA ASP A 407 6.16 -18.26 -22.23
C ASP A 407 6.04 -18.45 -23.76
N TYR A 408 4.85 -18.25 -24.32
CA TYR A 408 4.56 -18.54 -25.72
C TYR A 408 4.58 -17.28 -26.59
N VAL A 409 4.75 -17.53 -27.89
CA VAL A 409 4.52 -16.55 -28.96
C VAL A 409 3.41 -17.08 -29.85
N TYR A 410 2.40 -16.27 -30.09
CA TYR A 410 1.34 -16.56 -31.06
C TYR A 410 1.62 -15.86 -32.38
N ASN A 411 1.73 -16.62 -33.45
CA ASN A 411 1.89 -16.06 -34.78
C ASN A 411 0.53 -15.86 -35.44
N ALA A 412 0.18 -14.61 -35.75
CA ALA A 412 -1.12 -14.19 -36.23
C ALA A 412 -1.43 -14.70 -37.66
N GLU A 413 -0.42 -14.88 -38.52
CA GLU A 413 -0.59 -15.33 -39.89
C GLU A 413 -0.86 -16.83 -39.95
N THR A 414 -0.09 -17.61 -39.18
CA THR A 414 -0.22 -19.09 -39.19
C THR A 414 -1.22 -19.61 -38.16
N LYS A 415 -1.64 -18.75 -37.22
CA LYS A 415 -2.49 -19.07 -36.07
C LYS A 415 -1.92 -20.22 -35.23
N THR A 416 -0.62 -20.15 -34.95
CA THR A 416 0.11 -21.18 -34.20
C THR A 416 0.84 -20.58 -33.00
N PHE A 417 0.87 -21.36 -31.93
CA PHE A 417 1.71 -21.06 -30.76
C PHE A 417 3.10 -21.68 -30.92
N SER A 418 4.10 -21.02 -30.36
CA SER A 418 5.44 -21.58 -30.25
C SER A 418 6.07 -21.16 -28.91
N LYS A 419 6.88 -22.07 -28.34
CA LYS A 419 7.73 -21.84 -27.16
C LYS A 419 9.16 -22.16 -27.55
N ASP A 420 10.10 -21.25 -27.29
CA ASP A 420 11.50 -21.37 -27.69
C ASP A 420 11.69 -21.65 -29.20
N GLY A 421 10.79 -21.12 -30.03
CA GLY A 421 10.81 -21.31 -31.49
C GLY A 421 10.28 -22.68 -31.97
N VAL A 422 9.78 -23.50 -31.07
CA VAL A 422 9.15 -24.79 -31.40
C VAL A 422 7.63 -24.63 -31.41
N ALA A 423 6.97 -25.05 -32.49
CA ALA A 423 5.50 -25.00 -32.57
C ALA A 423 4.88 -25.99 -31.58
N GLU A 424 3.91 -25.52 -30.79
CA GLU A 424 3.19 -26.32 -29.81
C GLU A 424 1.68 -26.10 -29.91
N GLN A 425 0.92 -27.11 -29.46
CA GLN A 425 -0.53 -26.97 -29.32
C GLN A 425 -0.83 -26.52 -27.90
N VAL A 426 -1.54 -25.41 -27.79
CA VAL A 426 -1.92 -24.79 -26.52
C VAL A 426 -3.42 -24.47 -26.54
N SER A 427 -4.09 -24.76 -25.46
CA SER A 427 -5.46 -24.31 -25.21
C SER A 427 -5.44 -23.15 -24.21
N VAL A 428 -6.08 -22.05 -24.55
CA VAL A 428 -6.19 -20.85 -23.72
C VAL A 428 -7.67 -20.61 -23.41
N SER A 429 -7.95 -20.36 -22.15
CA SER A 429 -9.28 -19.97 -21.66
C SER A 429 -9.15 -19.08 -20.44
N ILE A 430 -10.25 -18.50 -19.99
CA ILE A 430 -10.33 -17.87 -18.67
C ILE A 430 -10.95 -18.83 -17.66
N GLY A 431 -10.52 -18.76 -16.43
CA GLY A 431 -11.05 -19.48 -15.28
C GLY A 431 -11.38 -18.52 -14.15
N GLU A 432 -11.95 -19.05 -13.10
CA GLU A 432 -12.29 -18.30 -11.88
C GLU A 432 -11.02 -18.07 -11.04
N ASN A 433 -10.75 -16.80 -10.69
CA ASN A 433 -9.85 -16.44 -9.60
C ASN A 433 -10.64 -16.54 -8.29
N THR A 434 -10.16 -17.38 -7.39
CA THR A 434 -10.83 -17.62 -6.09
C THR A 434 -10.42 -16.61 -5.01
N GLU A 435 -9.58 -15.64 -5.33
CA GLU A 435 -9.22 -14.58 -4.39
C GLU A 435 -10.42 -13.63 -4.20
N PRO A 436 -10.91 -13.44 -2.97
CA PRO A 436 -12.05 -12.56 -2.74
C PRO A 436 -11.65 -11.09 -2.92
N ALA A 437 -12.55 -10.28 -3.49
CA ALA A 437 -12.45 -8.83 -3.35
C ALA A 437 -12.79 -8.45 -1.91
N GLN A 438 -11.90 -7.73 -1.23
CA GLN A 438 -12.04 -7.38 0.19
C GLN A 438 -11.72 -5.93 0.44
N ILE A 439 -12.47 -5.31 1.38
CA ILE A 439 -12.12 -4.05 2.01
C ILE A 439 -11.76 -4.30 3.47
N TRP A 440 -10.59 -3.81 3.87
CA TRP A 440 -10.05 -3.95 5.21
C TRP A 440 -10.07 -2.61 5.93
N ILE A 441 -10.51 -2.63 7.20
CA ILE A 441 -10.52 -1.44 8.06
C ILE A 441 -9.62 -1.70 9.25
N PHE A 442 -8.60 -0.87 9.41
CA PHE A 442 -7.64 -0.89 10.50
C PHE A 442 -7.95 0.24 11.48
N ARG A 443 -8.25 -0.11 12.72
CA ARG A 443 -8.52 0.82 13.81
C ARG A 443 -7.33 0.81 14.75
N GLU A 444 -6.77 1.97 15.01
CA GLU A 444 -5.76 2.08 16.04
C GLU A 444 -6.36 1.70 17.39
N LYS A 445 -5.75 0.72 18.06
CA LYS A 445 -6.16 0.37 19.41
C LYS A 445 -5.82 1.55 20.31
N THR A 446 -6.83 2.17 20.88
CA THR A 446 -6.61 3.15 21.94
C THR A 446 -5.92 2.41 23.10
N GLN A 447 -4.63 2.64 23.26
CA GLN A 447 -3.98 2.21 24.48
C GLN A 447 -4.68 2.93 25.64
N GLU A 448 -5.27 2.17 26.54
CA GLU A 448 -5.65 2.76 27.82
C GLU A 448 -4.42 3.48 28.38
N PRO A 449 -4.55 4.70 28.89
CA PRO A 449 -3.40 5.43 29.42
C PRO A 449 -2.64 4.54 30.39
N ALA A 450 -1.34 4.34 30.15
CA ALA A 450 -0.52 3.53 31.03
C ALA A 450 -0.67 4.01 32.47
N VAL A 451 -1.05 3.11 33.36
CA VAL A 451 -1.18 3.40 34.79
C VAL A 451 0.02 2.80 35.50
N TYR A 452 0.88 3.65 36.00
CA TYR A 452 2.05 3.22 36.76
C TYR A 452 1.74 3.22 38.25
N ILE A 453 1.80 2.04 38.87
CA ILE A 453 1.56 1.87 40.30
C ILE A 453 2.88 1.58 41.00
N SER A 454 3.04 2.07 42.24
CA SER A 454 4.21 1.69 43.01
C SER A 454 4.14 0.20 43.35
N VAL A 455 5.31 -0.47 43.42
CA VAL A 455 5.37 -1.89 43.78
C VAL A 455 4.71 -2.16 45.14
N ARG A 456 4.70 -1.17 46.03
CA ARG A 456 3.99 -1.25 47.32
C ARG A 456 2.48 -1.23 47.14
N GLN A 457 1.98 -0.38 46.24
CA GLN A 457 0.56 -0.34 45.91
C GLN A 457 0.15 -1.64 45.23
N ALA A 458 0.96 -2.12 44.27
CA ALA A 458 0.73 -3.40 43.62
C ALA A 458 0.58 -4.57 44.61
N ALA A 459 1.43 -4.61 45.65
CA ALA A 459 1.34 -5.65 46.68
C ALA A 459 0.08 -5.55 47.55
N LEU A 460 -0.43 -4.34 47.82
CA LEU A 460 -1.68 -4.14 48.53
C LEU A 460 -2.86 -4.61 47.67
N MET A 461 -2.91 -4.17 46.43
CA MET A 461 -3.96 -4.58 45.47
C MET A 461 -3.94 -6.09 45.21
N ALA A 462 -2.75 -6.69 45.08
CA ALA A 462 -2.59 -8.14 44.96
C ALA A 462 -3.15 -8.89 46.18
N ALA A 463 -2.91 -8.39 47.39
CA ALA A 463 -3.46 -8.99 48.62
C ALA A 463 -5.00 -8.90 48.65
N GLU A 464 -5.59 -7.79 48.26
CA GLU A 464 -7.05 -7.63 48.12
C GLU A 464 -7.64 -8.55 47.08
N ALA A 465 -6.91 -8.81 45.99
CA ALA A 465 -7.27 -9.76 44.94
C ALA A 465 -7.03 -11.24 45.31
N GLY A 466 -6.58 -11.52 46.52
CA GLY A 466 -6.32 -12.90 47.00
C GLY A 466 -4.92 -13.44 46.69
N ASN A 467 -4.01 -12.60 46.23
CA ASN A 467 -2.62 -12.92 45.92
C ASN A 467 -1.65 -12.16 46.88
N PRO A 468 -1.65 -12.41 48.19
CA PRO A 468 -0.81 -11.66 49.11
C PRO A 468 0.68 -11.89 48.83
N VAL A 469 1.45 -10.82 48.84
CA VAL A 469 2.90 -10.83 48.68
C VAL A 469 3.59 -9.91 49.70
N SER A 470 4.73 -10.31 50.20
CA SER A 470 5.63 -9.42 50.94
C SER A 470 6.64 -8.76 50.01
N ILE A 471 7.20 -7.62 50.42
CA ILE A 471 8.16 -6.85 49.64
C ILE A 471 9.47 -6.70 50.41
N ALA A 472 10.59 -6.96 49.73
CA ALA A 472 11.90 -6.59 50.16
C ALA A 472 12.67 -5.86 49.07
N PHE A 473 13.34 -4.75 49.43
CA PHE A 473 14.17 -3.96 48.52
C PHE A 473 15.65 -4.28 48.80
N ASP A 474 16.39 -4.64 47.78
CA ASP A 474 17.84 -4.79 47.83
C ASP A 474 18.49 -3.73 46.93
N SER A 475 18.97 -2.65 47.57
CA SER A 475 19.66 -1.56 46.88
C SER A 475 21.09 -1.89 46.47
N ALA A 476 21.64 -3.03 46.90
CA ALA A 476 22.97 -3.45 46.50
C ALA A 476 22.95 -4.14 45.13
N SER A 477 21.82 -4.75 44.79
CA SER A 477 21.58 -5.45 43.51
C SER A 477 20.55 -4.76 42.62
N ASP A 478 19.99 -3.62 43.04
CA ASP A 478 18.88 -2.92 42.39
C ASP A 478 17.70 -3.86 42.07
N THR A 479 17.27 -4.60 43.12
CA THR A 479 16.17 -5.56 42.99
C THR A 479 15.04 -5.32 43.98
N VAL A 480 13.82 -5.59 43.55
CA VAL A 480 12.64 -5.70 44.41
C VAL A 480 12.20 -7.14 44.45
N HIS A 481 12.17 -7.73 45.61
CA HIS A 481 11.74 -9.10 45.83
C HIS A 481 10.30 -9.13 46.34
N LEU A 482 9.43 -9.83 45.61
CA LEU A 482 8.06 -10.16 46.03
C LEU A 482 8.05 -11.65 46.44
N THR A 483 7.50 -11.95 47.62
CA THR A 483 7.36 -13.34 48.10
C THR A 483 5.87 -13.63 48.32
N SER A 484 5.36 -14.64 47.63
CA SER A 484 3.96 -15.08 47.73
C SER A 484 3.62 -15.66 49.08
N GLY A 485 2.36 -15.54 49.49
CA GLY A 485 1.80 -16.12 50.71
C GLY A 485 1.96 -15.26 51.96
N GLU A 486 2.67 -14.13 51.89
CA GLU A 486 2.85 -13.19 52.99
C GLU A 486 2.23 -11.83 52.61
N THR A 487 1.49 -11.19 53.49
CA THR A 487 0.87 -9.91 53.21
C THR A 487 1.84 -8.77 53.52
N TYR A 488 2.03 -7.85 52.59
CA TYR A 488 2.79 -6.62 52.81
C TYR A 488 2.06 -5.77 53.86
N ALA A 489 2.74 -5.47 54.94
CA ALA A 489 2.27 -4.59 55.98
C ALA A 489 2.88 -3.19 55.80
N ALA A 490 2.09 -2.21 55.37
CA ALA A 490 2.53 -0.82 55.30
C ALA A 490 2.81 -0.32 56.71
N THR A 491 4.04 0.16 56.98
CA THR A 491 4.43 0.75 58.26
C THR A 491 4.73 2.24 58.11
N GLY A 492 4.17 3.07 59.01
CA GLY A 492 4.44 4.50 59.09
C GLY A 492 3.79 5.35 57.99
N THR A 493 4.42 6.51 57.70
CA THR A 493 3.97 7.46 56.66
C THR A 493 4.26 7.06 55.23
N GLN A 494 4.45 5.77 54.94
CA GLN A 494 4.58 5.21 53.58
C GLN A 494 3.20 5.16 52.94
N VAL A 495 2.62 6.29 52.88
CA VAL A 495 1.26 6.56 52.41
C VAL A 495 1.14 6.26 50.94
N GLU A 496 -0.03 5.76 50.58
CA GLU A 496 -0.69 5.70 49.27
C GLU A 496 -0.03 6.61 48.23
N GLN A 497 0.92 6.06 47.48
CA GLN A 497 1.39 6.74 46.29
C GLN A 497 0.25 6.65 45.27
N GLN A 498 -0.23 7.77 44.78
CA GLN A 498 -1.20 7.80 43.73
C GLN A 498 -0.58 7.22 42.44
N PRO A 499 -1.34 6.49 41.64
CA PRO A 499 -0.88 6.05 40.33
C PRO A 499 -0.41 7.23 39.48
N LEU A 500 0.63 7.01 38.68
CA LEU A 500 1.20 8.03 37.81
C LEU A 500 0.78 7.73 36.35
N ALA A 501 0.53 8.77 35.58
CA ALA A 501 0.29 8.68 34.15
C ALA A 501 1.61 8.65 33.33
N SER A 502 2.74 8.96 33.96
CA SER A 502 4.07 8.88 33.33
C SER A 502 5.17 8.76 34.39
N VAL A 503 6.25 8.06 34.06
CA VAL A 503 7.34 7.74 35.03
C VAL A 503 8.76 8.05 34.52
N GLY A 504 8.92 8.59 33.33
CA GLY A 504 10.24 8.87 32.75
C GLY A 504 10.91 7.61 32.19
N SER A 505 12.25 7.53 32.23
CA SER A 505 13.00 6.40 31.64
C SER A 505 13.01 5.17 32.55
N VAL A 506 13.13 3.99 31.94
CA VAL A 506 13.31 2.70 32.62
C VAL A 506 14.57 2.75 33.51
N SER A 507 14.46 2.23 34.70
CA SER A 507 15.57 2.14 35.64
C SER A 507 16.35 0.82 35.51
N ALA A 508 17.49 0.72 36.16
CA ALA A 508 18.25 -0.54 36.28
C ALA A 508 17.62 -1.54 37.28
N TRP A 509 16.58 -1.16 38.00
CA TRP A 509 15.90 -2.00 38.95
C TRP A 509 15.14 -3.14 38.29
N ARG A 510 15.15 -4.30 38.95
CA ARG A 510 14.48 -5.52 38.48
C ARG A 510 13.48 -6.03 39.51
N LEU A 511 12.40 -6.63 39.04
CA LEU A 511 11.37 -7.24 39.88
C LEU A 511 11.58 -8.76 39.95
N ILE A 512 11.60 -9.30 41.15
CA ILE A 512 11.78 -10.72 41.41
C ILE A 512 10.54 -11.24 42.14
N LEU A 513 9.82 -12.21 41.60
CA LEU A 513 8.68 -12.86 42.24
C LEU A 513 9.06 -14.31 42.55
N ASP A 514 9.05 -14.71 43.84
CA ASP A 514 9.40 -16.05 44.32
C ASP A 514 10.73 -16.56 43.78
N GLY A 515 11.72 -15.67 43.68
CA GLY A 515 13.05 -15.96 43.19
C GLY A 515 13.25 -15.96 41.68
N ASN A 516 12.18 -15.75 40.90
CA ASN A 516 12.23 -15.62 39.45
C ASN A 516 12.12 -14.15 39.03
N GLU A 517 12.93 -13.74 38.07
CA GLU A 517 12.83 -12.40 37.49
C GLU A 517 11.54 -12.27 36.68
N VAL A 518 10.80 -11.19 36.93
CA VAL A 518 9.63 -10.81 36.16
C VAL A 518 10.10 -9.84 35.07
N ASP A 519 9.99 -10.23 33.83
CA ASP A 519 10.50 -9.50 32.66
C ASP A 519 9.55 -8.36 32.28
N ILE A 520 9.56 -7.28 33.09
CA ILE A 520 8.82 -6.06 32.86
C ILE A 520 9.69 -4.84 33.18
N PRO A 521 9.48 -3.70 32.53
CA PRO A 521 10.15 -2.44 32.87
C PRO A 521 9.86 -2.00 34.30
N VAL A 522 10.91 -1.59 35.02
CA VAL A 522 10.83 -1.08 36.37
C VAL A 522 11.31 0.37 36.37
N TYR A 523 10.56 1.27 37.00
CA TYR A 523 10.82 2.69 37.02
C TYR A 523 11.13 3.16 38.44
N HIS A 524 12.04 4.12 38.58
CA HIS A 524 12.38 4.68 39.89
C HIS A 524 12.14 6.19 39.89
N VAL A 525 11.11 6.62 40.59
CA VAL A 525 10.68 8.02 40.64
C VAL A 525 10.61 8.49 42.08
N ASN A 526 11.37 9.56 42.42
CA ASN A 526 11.36 10.20 43.75
C ASN A 526 11.56 9.22 44.92
N GLY A 527 12.41 8.19 44.73
CA GLY A 527 12.71 7.21 45.79
C GLY A 527 11.68 6.06 45.89
N TYR A 528 10.76 5.94 44.94
CA TYR A 528 9.79 4.88 44.83
C TYR A 528 9.98 4.10 43.53
N THR A 529 9.69 2.80 43.59
CA THR A 529 9.78 1.90 42.47
C THR A 529 8.37 1.65 41.90
N TYR A 530 8.19 1.92 40.63
CA TYR A 530 6.94 1.77 39.87
C TYR A 530 7.05 0.72 38.81
N VAL A 531 5.92 0.14 38.48
CA VAL A 531 5.70 -0.77 37.34
C VAL A 531 4.41 -0.37 36.65
N GLU A 532 4.28 -0.67 35.39
CA GLU A 532 3.01 -0.52 34.70
C GLU A 532 2.04 -1.60 35.18
N GLN A 533 0.82 -1.20 35.55
CA GLN A 533 -0.16 -2.11 36.14
C GLN A 533 -0.53 -3.24 35.17
N ALA A 534 -0.81 -2.92 33.92
CA ALA A 534 -1.21 -3.89 32.90
C ALA A 534 -0.09 -4.91 32.59
N GLU A 535 1.18 -4.46 32.53
CA GLU A 535 2.31 -5.35 32.33
C GLU A 535 2.52 -6.29 33.54
N LEU A 536 2.36 -5.77 34.76
CA LEU A 536 2.45 -6.60 35.94
C LEU A 536 1.33 -7.65 36.00
N GLU A 537 0.10 -7.26 35.66
CA GLU A 537 -1.04 -8.18 35.57
C GLU A 537 -0.80 -9.27 34.54
N ALA A 538 -0.31 -8.92 33.35
CA ALA A 538 0.01 -9.87 32.29
C ALA A 538 1.11 -10.86 32.69
N ALA A 539 2.17 -10.36 33.35
CA ALA A 539 3.32 -11.18 33.74
C ALA A 539 3.04 -12.09 34.94
N THR A 540 2.14 -11.67 35.85
CA THR A 540 1.87 -12.43 37.11
C THR A 540 0.54 -13.18 37.11
N GLY A 541 -0.37 -12.81 36.20
CA GLY A 541 -1.76 -13.31 36.20
C GLY A 541 -2.63 -12.71 37.33
N TRP A 542 -2.13 -11.71 38.05
CA TRP A 542 -2.92 -11.01 39.06
C TRP A 542 -3.98 -10.15 38.40
N LYS A 543 -5.02 -9.79 39.16
CA LYS A 543 -6.01 -8.78 38.78
C LYS A 543 -5.98 -7.70 39.83
N LEU A 544 -5.36 -6.58 39.50
CA LEU A 544 -5.13 -5.44 40.37
C LEU A 544 -6.23 -4.41 40.07
N ALA A 545 -7.36 -4.49 40.76
CA ALA A 545 -8.51 -3.59 40.56
C ALA A 545 -8.54 -2.46 41.60
#